data_c708436b4d4c194514c988fde61b40a2
#
_entry.id   c708436b4d4c194514c988fde61b40a2
#
_cell.length_a   1.000
_cell.length_b   1.000
_cell.length_c   1.000
_cell.angle_alpha   90.00
_cell.angle_beta   90.00
_cell.angle_gamma   90.00
#
_symmetry.space_group_name_H-M   'P 1'
#
loop_
_entity.id
_entity.type
_entity.pdbx_description
1 polymer ?
#
loop_
_entity_poly.entity_id
_entity_poly.type
_entity_poly.pdbx_seq_one_letter_code
_entity_poly.pdbx_strand_id
1 'polypeptide(L)'
;MEERMTICNMSIEGGARCGYINPDEKTFSYIKNRLCSPQNKNWDKAIKWWKSLRSNNESIYDDVIKLDASKVEPTVSWGITPGQSIGINQKIPSLKEIDPNDRLITGEAYEYMGFEPGQTIKDTPIDVCFIGSCTNGRLSDLRVAASILENQKVAPNLKAFVVPGSEKVAKAVSYTHLTLPTICSV
;
A
#
# COMPACT_ATOMS: atom_id res chain seq x y z
N MET A 1 -4.58 -11.74 1.12
CA MET A 1 -5.17 -11.01 2.29
C MET A 1 -4.53 -9.63 2.49
N GLU A 2 -3.25 -9.51 2.36
CA GLU A 2 -2.51 -8.27 2.55
C GLU A 2 -3.07 -7.14 1.68
N GLU A 3 -3.30 -7.39 0.40
CA GLU A 3 -3.93 -6.43 -0.53
C GLU A 3 -5.31 -5.97 -0.05
N ARG A 4 -6.15 -6.90 0.47
CA ARG A 4 -7.45 -6.53 1.05
C ARG A 4 -7.32 -5.61 2.27
N MET A 5 -6.33 -5.88 3.12
CA MET A 5 -6.03 -5.00 4.25
C MET A 5 -5.51 -3.64 3.79
N THR A 6 -4.73 -3.58 2.72
CA THR A 6 -4.27 -2.34 2.10
C THR A 6 -5.45 -1.53 1.56
N ILE A 7 -6.36 -2.15 0.82
CA ILE A 7 -7.57 -1.47 0.30
C ILE A 7 -8.40 -0.89 1.45
N CYS A 8 -8.67 -1.67 2.51
CA CYS A 8 -9.43 -1.19 3.66
C CYS A 8 -8.71 -0.07 4.41
N ASN A 9 -7.40 -0.13 4.56
CA ASN A 9 -6.60 0.91 5.21
C ASN A 9 -6.62 2.21 4.40
N MET A 10 -6.37 2.12 3.09
CA MET A 10 -6.29 3.29 2.20
C MET A 10 -7.65 3.85 1.77
N SER A 11 -8.76 3.26 2.19
CA SER A 11 -10.09 3.81 1.89
C SER A 11 -10.33 5.17 2.56
N ILE A 12 -9.60 5.48 3.63
CA ILE A 12 -9.65 6.77 4.33
C ILE A 12 -9.11 7.89 3.45
N GLU A 13 -8.01 7.65 2.72
CA GLU A 13 -7.45 8.60 1.76
C GLU A 13 -8.41 8.87 0.59
N GLY A 14 -9.28 7.91 0.28
CA GLY A 14 -10.40 8.08 -0.66
C GLY A 14 -11.64 8.78 -0.07
N GLY A 15 -11.56 9.32 1.16
CA GLY A 15 -12.64 10.03 1.83
C GLY A 15 -13.66 9.15 2.57
N ALA A 16 -13.47 7.83 2.60
CA ALA A 16 -14.36 6.93 3.33
C ALA A 16 -14.03 6.91 4.83
N ARG A 17 -15.05 6.71 5.66
CA ARG A 17 -14.87 6.56 7.12
C ARG A 17 -14.31 5.20 7.51
N CYS A 18 -14.54 4.19 6.69
CA CYS A 18 -14.00 2.84 6.87
C CYS A 18 -13.98 2.09 5.54
N GLY A 19 -13.12 1.07 5.46
CA GLY A 19 -13.12 0.10 4.37
C GLY A 19 -13.67 -1.24 4.83
N TYR A 20 -14.41 -1.91 3.97
CA TYR A 20 -14.99 -3.21 4.24
C TYR A 20 -14.90 -4.14 3.03
N ILE A 21 -14.49 -5.36 3.26
CA ILE A 21 -14.49 -6.41 2.24
C ILE A 21 -15.27 -7.61 2.77
N ASN A 22 -16.25 -8.09 2.00
CA ASN A 22 -17.05 -9.24 2.38
C ASN A 22 -16.18 -10.44 2.78
N PRO A 23 -16.40 -11.02 3.98
CA PRO A 23 -15.65 -12.18 4.42
C PRO A 23 -15.96 -13.41 3.56
N ASP A 24 -14.92 -14.14 3.17
CA ASP A 24 -14.96 -15.33 2.36
C ASP A 24 -13.97 -16.39 2.83
N GLU A 25 -13.86 -17.50 2.13
CA GLU A 25 -12.94 -18.60 2.45
C GLU A 25 -11.47 -18.16 2.50
N LYS A 26 -11.06 -17.15 1.70
CA LYS A 26 -9.70 -16.59 1.76
C LYS A 26 -9.46 -15.89 3.10
N THR A 27 -10.44 -15.15 3.59
CA THR A 27 -10.40 -14.50 4.90
C THR A 27 -10.35 -15.55 6.02
N PHE A 28 -11.22 -16.56 5.97
CA PHE A 28 -11.27 -17.60 6.99
C PHE A 28 -9.98 -18.41 7.04
N SER A 29 -9.44 -18.81 5.91
CA SER A 29 -8.18 -19.53 5.83
C SER A 29 -7.00 -18.71 6.39
N TYR A 30 -7.01 -17.39 6.17
CA TYR A 30 -5.98 -16.49 6.70
C TYR A 30 -6.03 -16.38 8.22
N ILE A 31 -7.23 -16.39 8.83
CA ILE A 31 -7.42 -16.26 10.27
C ILE A 31 -7.17 -17.59 10.98
N LYS A 32 -7.48 -18.71 10.32
CA LYS A 32 -7.42 -20.05 10.91
C LYS A 32 -6.07 -20.32 11.56
N ASN A 33 -6.10 -20.90 12.76
CA ASN A 33 -4.91 -21.29 13.54
C ASN A 33 -3.99 -20.13 13.97
N ARG A 34 -4.42 -18.88 13.86
CA ARG A 34 -3.68 -17.76 14.47
C ARG A 34 -3.90 -17.72 15.98
N LEU A 35 -2.97 -17.11 16.70
CA LEU A 35 -2.94 -17.11 18.17
C LEU A 35 -4.26 -16.70 18.83
N CYS A 36 -4.95 -15.71 18.29
CA CYS A 36 -6.19 -15.16 18.82
C CYS A 36 -7.44 -15.64 18.05
N SER A 37 -7.31 -16.61 17.15
CA SER A 37 -8.46 -17.11 16.40
C SER A 37 -9.31 -18.07 17.24
N PRO A 38 -10.64 -18.07 17.05
CA PRO A 38 -11.51 -19.06 17.69
C PRO A 38 -11.05 -20.48 17.36
N GLN A 39 -11.21 -21.40 18.32
CA GLN A 39 -10.78 -22.80 18.17
C GLN A 39 -11.98 -23.76 18.29
N ASN A 40 -11.86 -24.94 17.69
CA ASN A 40 -12.83 -26.02 17.79
C ASN A 40 -14.28 -25.58 17.47
N LYS A 41 -15.24 -25.91 18.31
CA LYS A 41 -16.67 -25.55 18.14
C LYS A 41 -16.92 -24.02 18.04
N ASN A 42 -16.03 -23.21 18.59
CA ASN A 42 -16.14 -21.76 18.47
C ASN A 42 -15.71 -21.27 17.08
N TRP A 43 -14.85 -22.01 16.40
CA TRP A 43 -14.50 -21.71 15.01
C TRP A 43 -15.72 -21.83 14.08
N ASP A 44 -16.48 -22.92 14.19
CA ASP A 44 -17.66 -23.13 13.35
C ASP A 44 -18.75 -22.07 13.61
N LYS A 45 -18.92 -21.69 14.88
CA LYS A 45 -19.84 -20.60 15.25
C LYS A 45 -19.37 -19.26 14.66
N ALA A 46 -18.08 -18.97 14.73
CA ALA A 46 -17.51 -17.76 14.17
C ALA A 46 -17.65 -17.68 12.64
N ILE A 47 -17.36 -18.77 11.92
CA ILE A 47 -17.57 -18.87 10.48
C ILE A 47 -19.03 -18.59 10.11
N LYS A 48 -19.98 -19.22 10.82
CA LYS A 48 -21.41 -19.00 10.58
C LYS A 48 -21.79 -17.53 10.77
N TRP A 49 -21.30 -16.92 11.82
CA TRP A 49 -21.55 -15.51 12.11
C TRP A 49 -20.89 -14.60 11.07
N TRP A 50 -19.62 -14.81 10.74
CA TRP A 50 -18.92 -13.99 9.73
C TRP A 50 -19.56 -14.09 8.34
N LYS A 51 -20.06 -15.27 7.96
CA LYS A 51 -20.80 -15.44 6.69
C LYS A 51 -22.11 -14.62 6.69
N SER A 52 -22.75 -14.43 7.84
CA SER A 52 -23.97 -13.62 7.93
C SER A 52 -23.74 -12.10 7.85
N LEU A 53 -22.46 -11.65 7.98
CA LEU A 53 -22.10 -10.23 7.85
C LEU A 53 -21.91 -9.79 6.41
N ARG A 54 -21.93 -10.69 5.45
CA ARG A 54 -21.76 -10.35 4.04
C ARG A 54 -22.93 -9.49 3.56
N SER A 55 -22.62 -8.49 2.72
CA SER A 55 -23.66 -7.79 1.98
C SER A 55 -24.44 -8.78 1.11
N ASN A 56 -25.74 -8.64 1.08
CA ASN A 56 -26.60 -9.46 0.21
C ASN A 56 -26.61 -8.91 -1.22
N ASN A 57 -27.16 -9.69 -2.17
CA ASN A 57 -27.21 -9.31 -3.57
C ASN A 57 -28.17 -8.14 -3.86
N GLU A 58 -29.04 -7.82 -2.91
CA GLU A 58 -30.03 -6.75 -3.01
C GLU A 58 -29.53 -5.45 -2.38
N SER A 59 -28.29 -5.44 -1.88
CA SER A 59 -27.69 -4.22 -1.31
C SER A 59 -27.61 -3.11 -2.35
N ILE A 60 -28.12 -1.94 -1.98
CA ILE A 60 -28.09 -0.74 -2.80
C ILE A 60 -26.86 0.06 -2.38
N TYR A 61 -26.07 0.50 -3.35
CA TYR A 61 -24.90 1.33 -3.17
C TYR A 61 -25.12 2.68 -3.84
N ASP A 62 -24.64 3.73 -3.21
CA ASP A 62 -24.74 5.11 -3.77
C ASP A 62 -23.90 5.24 -5.04
N ASP A 63 -22.75 4.56 -5.07
CA ASP A 63 -21.86 4.53 -6.22
C ASP A 63 -21.21 3.14 -6.38
N VAL A 64 -20.91 2.77 -7.62
CA VAL A 64 -20.30 1.47 -7.96
C VAL A 64 -19.20 1.67 -8.99
N ILE A 65 -17.97 1.47 -8.56
CA ILE A 65 -16.79 1.51 -9.44
C ILE A 65 -16.33 0.08 -9.74
N LYS A 66 -16.15 -0.23 -11.02
CA LYS A 66 -15.60 -1.52 -11.47
C LYS A 66 -14.17 -1.31 -11.97
N LEU A 67 -13.22 -1.91 -11.27
CA LEU A 67 -11.81 -1.85 -11.61
C LEU A 67 -11.30 -3.23 -12.03
N ASP A 68 -10.62 -3.30 -13.17
CA ASP A 68 -9.90 -4.49 -13.60
C ASP A 68 -8.51 -4.49 -12.95
N ALA A 69 -8.35 -5.28 -11.90
CA ALA A 69 -7.10 -5.35 -11.13
C ALA A 69 -5.90 -5.89 -11.95
N SER A 70 -6.14 -6.57 -13.08
CA SER A 70 -5.05 -7.03 -13.96
C SER A 70 -4.34 -5.88 -14.69
N LYS A 71 -4.96 -4.71 -14.75
CA LYS A 71 -4.42 -3.49 -15.38
C LYS A 71 -3.73 -2.56 -14.40
N VAL A 72 -3.70 -2.90 -13.12
CA VAL A 72 -2.99 -2.08 -12.12
C VAL A 72 -1.49 -2.27 -12.32
N GLU A 73 -0.81 -1.17 -12.61
CA GLU A 73 0.64 -1.09 -12.73
C GLU A 73 1.29 -0.46 -11.48
N PRO A 74 2.60 -0.58 -11.29
CA PRO A 74 3.29 0.14 -10.25
C PRO A 74 3.03 1.64 -10.35
N THR A 75 2.48 2.21 -9.28
CA THR A 75 2.00 3.59 -9.23
C THR A 75 2.86 4.40 -8.28
N VAL A 76 3.13 5.64 -8.63
CA VAL A 76 3.92 6.57 -7.85
C VAL A 76 3.17 7.90 -7.70
N SER A 77 3.20 8.46 -6.49
CA SER A 77 2.71 9.81 -6.24
C SER A 77 3.79 10.82 -6.62
N TRP A 78 3.41 11.80 -7.43
CA TRP A 78 4.27 12.91 -7.86
C TRP A 78 3.94 14.23 -7.16
N GLY A 79 2.92 14.23 -6.31
CA GLY A 79 2.43 15.42 -5.63
C GLY A 79 2.23 15.19 -4.14
N ILE A 80 1.37 16.00 -3.54
CA ILE A 80 1.13 16.07 -2.09
C ILE A 80 -0.13 15.29 -1.64
N THR A 81 -0.88 14.71 -2.58
CA THR A 81 -2.07 13.92 -2.30
C THR A 81 -2.05 12.59 -3.06
N PRO A 82 -2.75 11.54 -2.59
CA PRO A 82 -2.85 10.27 -3.32
C PRO A 82 -3.48 10.40 -4.72
N GLY A 83 -4.34 11.40 -4.94
CA GLY A 83 -4.91 11.69 -6.25
C GLY A 83 -3.87 12.18 -7.28
N GLN A 84 -2.73 12.71 -6.80
CA GLN A 84 -1.62 13.17 -7.63
C GLN A 84 -0.63 12.01 -7.87
N SER A 85 -1.12 10.95 -8.52
CA SER A 85 -0.34 9.74 -8.80
C SER A 85 -0.47 9.32 -10.27
N ILE A 86 0.54 8.62 -10.76
CA ILE A 86 0.63 8.08 -12.13
C ILE A 86 1.29 6.71 -12.12
N GLY A 87 1.12 5.95 -13.19
CA GLY A 87 1.95 4.76 -13.43
C GLY A 87 3.43 5.14 -13.59
N ILE A 88 4.32 4.30 -13.10
CA ILE A 88 5.78 4.57 -13.07
C ILE A 88 6.39 4.91 -14.44
N ASN A 89 5.77 4.46 -15.53
CA ASN A 89 6.23 4.72 -16.90
C ASN A 89 5.52 5.92 -17.56
N GLN A 90 4.60 6.55 -16.86
CA GLN A 90 3.87 7.72 -17.36
C GLN A 90 4.64 9.01 -17.08
N LYS A 91 4.19 10.08 -17.72
CA LYS A 91 4.71 11.44 -17.50
C LYS A 91 3.82 12.21 -16.57
N ILE A 92 4.39 13.09 -15.78
CA ILE A 92 3.67 14.03 -14.94
C ILE A 92 2.75 14.88 -15.85
N PRO A 93 1.44 14.93 -15.59
CA PRO A 93 0.49 15.60 -16.47
C PRO A 93 0.77 17.10 -16.54
N SER A 94 0.43 17.73 -17.64
CA SER A 94 0.46 19.18 -17.75
C SER A 94 -0.76 19.80 -17.05
N LEU A 95 -0.70 21.08 -16.67
CA LEU A 95 -1.84 21.77 -16.07
C LEU A 95 -3.06 21.84 -17.02
N LYS A 96 -2.85 21.65 -18.33
CA LYS A 96 -3.96 21.61 -19.31
C LYS A 96 -4.75 20.32 -19.23
N GLU A 97 -4.12 19.24 -18.80
CA GLU A 97 -4.71 17.90 -18.64
C GLU A 97 -5.38 17.73 -17.27
N ILE A 98 -5.16 18.67 -16.34
CA ILE A 98 -5.75 18.68 -14.99
C ILE A 98 -7.10 19.43 -15.01
N ASP A 99 -8.04 18.92 -14.19
CA ASP A 99 -9.31 19.63 -13.97
C ASP A 99 -9.06 21.08 -13.59
N PRO A 100 -9.78 22.05 -14.19
CA PRO A 100 -9.61 23.47 -13.88
C PRO A 100 -9.66 23.81 -12.40
N ASN A 101 -10.47 23.10 -11.62
CA ASN A 101 -10.59 23.31 -10.18
C ASN A 101 -9.34 22.89 -9.39
N ASP A 102 -8.58 21.94 -9.91
CA ASP A 102 -7.41 21.37 -9.24
C ASP A 102 -6.07 21.98 -9.72
N ARG A 103 -6.11 22.86 -10.73
CA ARG A 103 -4.90 23.42 -11.33
C ARG A 103 -4.04 24.22 -10.36
N LEU A 104 -4.66 24.98 -9.47
CA LEU A 104 -3.94 25.79 -8.48
C LEU A 104 -3.14 24.86 -7.54
N ILE A 105 -3.82 23.90 -6.92
CA ILE A 105 -3.20 22.92 -6.00
C ILE A 105 -2.14 22.09 -6.72
N THR A 106 -2.38 21.76 -7.98
CA THR A 106 -1.42 21.02 -8.80
C THR A 106 -0.17 21.85 -9.09
N GLY A 107 -0.31 23.15 -9.38
CA GLY A 107 0.82 24.05 -9.57
C GLY A 107 1.67 24.19 -8.30
N GLU A 108 1.03 24.33 -7.15
CA GLU A 108 1.72 24.34 -5.84
C GLU A 108 2.45 23.02 -5.58
N ALA A 109 1.84 21.88 -5.95
CA ALA A 109 2.47 20.56 -5.81
C ALA A 109 3.73 20.43 -6.69
N TYR A 110 3.71 20.93 -7.91
CA TYR A 110 4.90 20.93 -8.79
C TYR A 110 6.05 21.73 -8.17
N GLU A 111 5.76 22.93 -7.67
CA GLU A 111 6.76 23.77 -7.01
C GLU A 111 7.33 23.09 -5.77
N TYR A 112 6.45 22.57 -4.92
CA TYR A 112 6.85 21.89 -3.68
C TYR A 112 7.70 20.65 -3.91
N MET A 113 7.33 19.81 -4.88
CA MET A 113 8.03 18.56 -5.20
C MET A 113 9.22 18.74 -6.12
N GLY A 114 9.37 19.91 -6.76
CA GLY A 114 10.44 20.20 -7.70
C GLY A 114 10.31 19.43 -9.02
N PHE A 115 9.08 19.14 -9.44
CA PHE A 115 8.79 18.48 -10.70
C PHE A 115 8.27 19.43 -11.76
N GLU A 116 8.51 19.09 -13.03
CA GLU A 116 7.99 19.84 -14.17
C GLU A 116 6.94 19.02 -14.95
N PRO A 117 5.91 19.67 -15.50
CA PRO A 117 4.95 19.03 -16.38
C PRO A 117 5.64 18.31 -17.56
N GLY A 118 5.22 17.08 -17.84
CA GLY A 118 5.79 16.26 -18.89
C GLY A 118 7.08 15.51 -18.52
N GLN A 119 7.63 15.75 -17.33
CA GLN A 119 8.77 15.01 -16.80
C GLN A 119 8.38 13.55 -16.51
N THR A 120 9.33 12.62 -16.65
CA THR A 120 9.21 11.25 -16.16
C THR A 120 9.72 11.20 -14.71
N ILE A 121 9.04 10.46 -13.84
CA ILE A 121 9.53 10.24 -12.46
C ILE A 121 10.69 9.24 -12.44
N LYS A 122 10.65 8.29 -13.36
CA LYS A 122 11.73 7.31 -13.52
C LYS A 122 13.07 8.03 -13.70
N ASP A 123 14.10 7.53 -13.06
CA ASP A 123 15.44 8.07 -13.04
C ASP A 123 15.60 9.43 -12.31
N THR A 124 14.59 9.84 -11.54
CA THR A 124 14.73 11.00 -10.63
C THR A 124 15.77 10.68 -9.55
N PRO A 125 16.81 11.52 -9.37
CA PRO A 125 17.75 11.34 -8.29
C PRO A 125 17.08 11.42 -6.92
N ILE A 126 17.47 10.55 -6.01
CA ILE A 126 16.97 10.55 -4.62
C ILE A 126 18.14 10.48 -3.65
N ASP A 127 18.02 11.14 -2.50
CA ASP A 127 19.02 11.13 -1.43
C ASP A 127 18.64 10.15 -0.32
N VAL A 128 17.36 9.90 -0.16
CA VAL A 128 16.82 9.03 0.89
C VAL A 128 15.79 8.06 0.30
N CYS A 129 15.95 6.78 0.63
CA CYS A 129 14.98 5.73 0.34
C CYS A 129 14.40 5.20 1.65
N PHE A 130 13.09 5.16 1.76
CA PHE A 130 12.38 4.63 2.92
C PHE A 130 11.49 3.47 2.50
N ILE A 131 11.76 2.28 3.03
CA ILE A 131 10.99 1.06 2.76
C ILE A 131 10.22 0.68 4.02
N GLY A 132 8.91 0.73 3.94
CA GLY A 132 8.00 0.42 5.03
C GLY A 132 6.94 1.48 5.21
N SER A 133 5.85 1.11 5.84
CA SER A 133 4.74 2.02 6.17
C SER A 133 3.84 1.36 7.23
N CYS A 134 2.86 2.10 7.75
CA CYS A 134 1.84 1.55 8.63
C CYS A 134 0.96 0.50 7.90
N THR A 135 0.79 0.62 6.59
CA THR A 135 -0.04 -0.27 5.77
C THR A 135 0.76 -1.44 5.21
N ASN A 136 1.90 -1.18 4.59
CA ASN A 136 2.73 -2.15 3.87
C ASN A 136 4.12 -2.35 4.50
N GLY A 137 4.19 -2.41 5.81
CA GLY A 137 5.38 -2.79 6.58
C GLY A 137 5.31 -4.22 7.12
N ARG A 138 4.54 -5.11 6.49
CA ARG A 138 4.38 -6.52 6.88
C ARG A 138 5.58 -7.34 6.43
N LEU A 139 5.75 -8.50 7.03
CA LEU A 139 6.83 -9.42 6.66
C LEU A 139 6.80 -9.83 5.18
N SER A 140 5.59 -10.02 4.61
CA SER A 140 5.40 -10.31 3.19
C SER A 140 5.90 -9.18 2.29
N ASP A 141 5.59 -7.93 2.64
CA ASP A 141 5.99 -6.75 1.88
C ASP A 141 7.53 -6.60 1.89
N LEU A 142 8.14 -6.76 3.06
CA LEU A 142 9.59 -6.68 3.22
C LEU A 142 10.33 -7.84 2.52
N ARG A 143 9.71 -9.02 2.41
CA ARG A 143 10.28 -10.13 1.62
C ARG A 143 10.29 -9.82 0.12
N VAL A 144 9.25 -9.16 -0.40
CA VAL A 144 9.24 -8.69 -1.80
C VAL A 144 10.35 -7.67 -2.02
N ALA A 145 10.49 -6.69 -1.14
CA ALA A 145 11.59 -5.73 -1.22
C ALA A 145 12.95 -6.43 -1.18
N ALA A 146 13.13 -7.40 -0.28
CA ALA A 146 14.35 -8.20 -0.17
C ALA A 146 14.70 -8.92 -1.47
N SER A 147 13.72 -9.54 -2.12
CA SER A 147 13.95 -10.29 -3.37
C SER A 147 14.38 -9.39 -4.54
N ILE A 148 13.96 -8.11 -4.53
CA ILE A 148 14.38 -7.12 -5.53
C ILE A 148 15.80 -6.63 -5.24
N LEU A 149 16.15 -6.49 -3.96
CA LEU A 149 17.43 -5.94 -3.50
C LEU A 149 18.51 -7.01 -3.33
N GLU A 150 18.20 -8.26 -3.57
CA GLU A 150 19.13 -9.37 -3.41
C GLU A 150 20.39 -9.14 -4.25
N ASN A 151 21.56 -9.28 -3.62
CA ASN A 151 22.87 -9.02 -4.23
C ASN A 151 23.10 -7.58 -4.74
N GLN A 152 22.22 -6.64 -4.40
CA GLN A 152 22.43 -5.22 -4.70
C GLN A 152 23.13 -4.51 -3.54
N LYS A 153 23.77 -3.39 -3.85
CA LYS A 153 24.37 -2.48 -2.86
C LYS A 153 23.64 -1.14 -2.92
N VAL A 154 23.43 -0.54 -1.76
CA VAL A 154 22.93 0.83 -1.68
C VAL A 154 23.92 1.77 -2.37
N ALA A 155 23.43 2.68 -3.21
CA ALA A 155 24.28 3.65 -3.87
C ALA A 155 25.03 4.52 -2.83
N PRO A 156 26.30 4.92 -3.09
CA PRO A 156 27.14 5.57 -2.08
C PRO A 156 26.54 6.85 -1.46
N ASN A 157 25.74 7.56 -2.23
CA ASN A 157 25.12 8.83 -1.82
C ASN A 157 23.70 8.69 -1.30
N LEU A 158 23.17 7.45 -1.22
CA LEU A 158 21.81 7.18 -0.82
C LEU A 158 21.76 6.70 0.64
N LYS A 159 20.88 7.30 1.45
CA LYS A 159 20.50 6.79 2.75
C LYS A 159 19.27 5.87 2.58
N ALA A 160 19.37 4.61 2.97
CA ALA A 160 18.26 3.67 2.91
C ALA A 160 17.80 3.27 4.31
N PHE A 161 16.49 3.37 4.55
CA PHE A 161 15.84 2.97 5.79
C PHE A 161 14.84 1.86 5.50
N VAL A 162 14.81 0.85 6.36
CA VAL A 162 13.76 -0.18 6.36
C VAL A 162 13.07 -0.15 7.71
N VAL A 163 11.77 0.12 7.70
CA VAL A 163 10.97 0.26 8.92
C VAL A 163 9.89 -0.82 8.95
N PRO A 164 10.10 -1.89 9.74
CA PRO A 164 9.11 -2.94 9.93
C PRO A 164 7.87 -2.44 10.68
N GLY A 165 6.69 -2.92 10.30
CA GLY A 165 5.41 -2.50 10.89
C GLY A 165 5.18 -2.95 12.35
N SER A 166 6.08 -3.73 12.94
CA SER A 166 6.04 -4.13 14.36
C SER A 166 7.36 -4.75 14.79
N GLU A 167 7.59 -4.79 16.10
CA GLU A 167 8.76 -5.48 16.70
C GLU A 167 8.83 -6.97 16.28
N LYS A 168 7.68 -7.64 16.20
CA LYS A 168 7.63 -9.03 15.74
C LYS A 168 8.06 -9.18 14.28
N VAL A 169 7.70 -8.24 13.43
CA VAL A 169 8.16 -8.21 12.03
C VAL A 169 9.64 -7.87 11.99
N ALA A 170 10.11 -6.91 12.78
CA ALA A 170 11.52 -6.54 12.86
C ALA A 170 12.40 -7.77 13.22
N LYS A 171 12.02 -8.53 14.25
CA LYS A 171 12.69 -9.78 14.62
C LYS A 171 12.70 -10.81 13.48
N ALA A 172 11.58 -10.96 12.77
CA ALA A 172 11.50 -11.90 11.65
C ALA A 172 12.33 -11.46 10.43
N VAL A 173 12.44 -10.15 10.19
CA VAL A 173 13.23 -9.58 9.09
C VAL A 173 14.73 -9.78 9.33
N SER A 174 15.22 -9.65 10.55
CA SER A 174 16.65 -9.87 10.87
C SER A 174 17.14 -11.28 10.54
N TYR A 175 16.25 -12.27 10.47
CA TYR A 175 16.57 -13.62 10.01
C TYR A 175 16.50 -13.82 8.49
N THR A 176 16.05 -12.83 7.72
CA THR A 176 15.86 -12.96 6.27
C THR A 176 17.00 -12.37 5.44
N HIS A 177 18.16 -12.11 6.05
CA HIS A 177 19.35 -11.53 5.40
C HIS A 177 19.14 -10.11 4.81
N LEU A 178 18.04 -9.45 5.13
CA LEU A 178 17.89 -8.00 4.92
C LEU A 178 18.75 -7.24 5.93
N THR A 179 20.05 -7.50 5.93
CA THR A 179 21.01 -6.68 6.66
C THR A 179 21.29 -5.42 5.83
N LEU A 180 20.35 -4.49 5.83
CA LEU A 180 20.62 -3.12 5.41
C LEU A 180 21.38 -2.42 6.55
N PRO A 181 22.35 -1.56 6.23
CA PRO A 181 23.26 -0.96 7.23
C PRO A 181 22.60 -0.02 8.22
N THR A 182 21.30 0.19 8.16
CA THR A 182 20.60 1.05 9.13
C THR A 182 19.16 0.57 9.35
N ILE A 183 18.95 -0.17 10.43
CA ILE A 183 17.61 -0.43 10.96
C ILE A 183 17.37 0.63 12.03
N CYS A 184 16.51 1.61 11.77
CA CYS A 184 15.91 2.41 12.82
C CYS A 184 14.64 1.70 13.30
N SER A 185 14.65 1.14 14.50
CA SER A 185 13.43 0.79 15.23
C SER A 185 12.93 2.05 15.93
N VAL A 186 11.68 2.40 15.69
CA VAL A 186 10.91 3.35 16.52
C VAL A 186 10.16 2.55 17.58
#